data_30a56c1f98c1883d1035af73fe5cb3a8
#
_entry.id   30a56c1f98c1883d1035af73fe5cb3a8
#
_cell.length_a   1.000
_cell.length_b   1.000
_cell.length_c   1.000
_cell.angle_alpha   90.00
_cell.angle_beta   90.00
_cell.angle_gamma   90.00
#
_symmetry.space_group_name_H-M   'P 1'
#
loop_
_entity.id
_entity.type
_entity.pdbx_description
1 polymer ?
#
loop_
_entity_poly.entity_id
_entity_poly.type
_entity_poly.pdbx_seq_one_letter_code
_entity_poly.pdbx_strand_id
1 'polypeptide(L)'
;MRLIVGMSGSSGVIYGIRLLQLLAEQPSIETHLVISQSARMNVGIETDWSLDAVEALADVVHNNKNIAASIASGSFKTAGMLIVPCSMKTLSGVVNSYTDNLLTRAADVVLKERRRLVLVPRESPLHTGHCELLWRASQLGAVICPPAPAFYTAPKSVEDIVDHTVARLLDLFDVEV
;
A
#
# COMPACT_ATOMS: atom_id res chain seq x y z
N MET A 1 -7.69 -3.65 -15.56
CA MET A 1 -7.39 -2.40 -14.80
C MET A 1 -5.96 -2.50 -14.26
N ARG A 2 -5.17 -1.40 -14.19
CA ARG A 2 -3.85 -1.43 -13.54
C ARG A 2 -3.93 -0.84 -12.15
N LEU A 3 -3.37 -1.53 -11.16
CA LEU A 3 -3.35 -1.10 -9.77
C LEU A 3 -1.93 -1.21 -9.20
N ILE A 4 -1.45 -0.13 -8.54
CA ILE A 4 -0.14 -0.14 -7.90
C ILE A 4 -0.31 -0.54 -6.44
N VAL A 5 0.49 -1.50 -5.99
CA VAL A 5 0.61 -1.88 -4.59
C VAL A 5 2.01 -1.55 -4.10
N GLY A 6 2.08 -0.67 -3.13
CA GLY A 6 3.31 -0.33 -2.42
C GLY A 6 3.32 -0.97 -1.04
N MET A 7 4.47 -1.52 -0.63
CA MET A 7 4.67 -2.01 0.74
C MET A 7 5.84 -1.28 1.36
N SER A 8 5.62 -0.64 2.50
CA SER A 8 6.69 0.10 3.21
C SER A 8 6.91 -0.41 4.63
N GLY A 9 7.90 0.13 5.32
CA GLY A 9 8.56 -0.48 6.46
C GLY A 9 7.87 -0.36 7.81
N SER A 10 6.53 -0.37 7.88
CA SER A 10 5.83 -0.56 9.15
C SER A 10 5.38 -2.00 9.35
N SER A 11 5.08 -2.40 10.57
CA SER A 11 4.53 -3.72 10.88
C SER A 11 3.15 -3.90 10.21
N GLY A 12 2.84 -5.14 9.83
CA GLY A 12 1.59 -5.48 9.16
C GLY A 12 1.76 -5.77 7.68
N VAL A 13 2.93 -6.29 7.24
CA VAL A 13 3.14 -6.73 5.86
C VAL A 13 2.14 -7.80 5.42
N ILE A 14 1.54 -8.51 6.38
CA ILE A 14 0.50 -9.51 6.12
C ILE A 14 -0.72 -8.91 5.38
N TYR A 15 -1.10 -7.66 5.65
CA TYR A 15 -2.17 -6.98 4.92
C TYR A 15 -1.82 -6.81 3.44
N GLY A 16 -0.57 -6.43 3.15
CA GLY A 16 -0.08 -6.30 1.77
C GLY A 16 -0.03 -7.65 1.04
N ILE A 17 0.44 -8.70 1.72
CA ILE A 17 0.48 -10.06 1.17
C ILE A 17 -0.93 -10.55 0.88
N ARG A 18 -1.87 -10.40 1.81
CA ARG A 18 -3.25 -10.83 1.62
C ARG A 18 -3.95 -10.05 0.51
N LEU A 19 -3.68 -8.75 0.41
CA LEU A 19 -4.17 -7.92 -0.70
C LEU A 19 -3.70 -8.47 -2.05
N LEU A 20 -2.40 -8.80 -2.17
CA LEU A 20 -1.84 -9.37 -3.39
C LEU A 20 -2.45 -10.72 -3.74
N GLN A 21 -2.71 -11.60 -2.75
CA GLN A 21 -3.38 -12.89 -2.97
C GLN A 21 -4.76 -12.68 -3.61
N LEU A 22 -5.58 -11.80 -3.04
CA LEU A 22 -6.92 -11.54 -3.56
C LEU A 22 -6.89 -10.88 -4.95
N LEU A 23 -5.92 -9.99 -5.20
CA LEU A 23 -5.74 -9.38 -6.51
C LEU A 23 -5.27 -10.40 -7.57
N ALA A 24 -4.45 -11.38 -7.20
CA ALA A 24 -4.01 -12.45 -8.10
C ALA A 24 -5.19 -13.33 -8.59
N GLU A 25 -6.31 -13.37 -7.85
CA GLU A 25 -7.54 -14.06 -8.24
C GLU A 25 -8.41 -13.22 -9.21
N GLN A 26 -8.01 -11.98 -9.51
CA GLN A 26 -8.76 -11.03 -10.33
C GLN A 26 -8.12 -10.83 -11.72
N PRO A 27 -8.46 -11.63 -12.74
CA PRO A 27 -7.78 -11.60 -14.04
C PRO A 27 -7.97 -10.28 -14.81
N SER A 28 -8.89 -9.43 -14.38
CA SER A 28 -9.11 -8.10 -14.97
C SER A 28 -8.17 -7.02 -14.41
N ILE A 29 -7.36 -7.36 -13.41
CA ILE A 29 -6.47 -6.42 -12.71
C ILE A 29 -5.02 -6.81 -12.95
N GLU A 30 -4.25 -5.90 -13.55
CA GLU A 30 -2.79 -5.99 -13.68
C GLU A 30 -2.15 -5.30 -12.46
N THR A 31 -1.47 -6.07 -11.62
CA THR A 31 -0.91 -5.59 -10.36
C THR A 31 0.56 -5.20 -10.53
N HIS A 32 0.91 -3.97 -10.13
CA HIS A 32 2.26 -3.43 -10.12
C HIS A 32 2.77 -3.29 -8.69
N LEU A 33 3.71 -4.14 -8.29
CA LEU A 33 4.23 -4.18 -6.92
C LEU A 33 5.55 -3.40 -6.78
N VAL A 34 5.66 -2.62 -5.72
CA VAL A 34 6.91 -1.99 -5.29
C VAL A 34 7.07 -2.15 -3.77
N ILE A 35 8.17 -2.75 -3.35
CA ILE A 35 8.45 -3.06 -1.94
C ILE A 35 9.69 -2.29 -1.48
N SER A 36 9.60 -1.54 -0.38
CA SER A 36 10.76 -0.88 0.23
C SER A 36 11.71 -1.90 0.86
N GLN A 37 12.97 -1.51 1.06
CA GLN A 37 13.97 -2.37 1.70
C GLN A 37 13.52 -2.81 3.11
N SER A 38 12.92 -1.89 3.89
CA SER A 38 12.42 -2.22 5.24
C SER A 38 11.24 -3.19 5.19
N ALA A 39 10.32 -3.05 4.21
CA ALA A 39 9.22 -4.00 4.06
C ALA A 39 9.72 -5.40 3.65
N ARG A 40 10.75 -5.49 2.80
CA ARG A 40 11.40 -6.76 2.45
C ARG A 40 11.93 -7.49 3.70
N MET A 41 12.55 -6.75 4.62
CA MET A 41 13.00 -7.30 5.90
C MET A 41 11.83 -7.78 6.76
N ASN A 42 10.76 -6.97 6.84
CA ASN A 42 9.59 -7.30 7.64
C ASN A 42 8.86 -8.56 7.15
N VAL A 43 8.85 -8.87 5.86
CA VAL A 43 8.29 -10.13 5.34
C VAL A 43 8.92 -11.33 6.05
N GLY A 44 10.25 -11.38 6.14
CA GLY A 44 10.95 -12.48 6.81
C GLY A 44 10.90 -12.44 8.35
N ILE A 45 10.59 -11.29 8.96
CA ILE A 45 10.48 -11.14 10.42
C ILE A 45 9.06 -11.48 10.91
N GLU A 46 8.03 -11.05 10.18
CA GLU A 46 6.64 -11.10 10.62
C GLU A 46 5.88 -12.33 10.09
N THR A 47 6.38 -12.99 9.04
CA THR A 47 5.65 -14.05 8.34
C THR A 47 6.57 -15.21 7.93
N ASP A 48 5.97 -16.35 7.60
CA ASP A 48 6.67 -17.50 7.00
C ASP A 48 6.79 -17.41 5.48
N TRP A 49 6.39 -16.29 4.87
CA TRP A 49 6.50 -16.07 3.45
C TRP A 49 7.93 -15.78 3.01
N SER A 50 8.37 -16.40 1.92
CA SER A 50 9.58 -15.95 1.23
C SER A 50 9.27 -14.70 0.40
N LEU A 51 10.26 -13.84 0.21
CA LEU A 51 10.10 -12.65 -0.61
C LEU A 51 9.73 -12.99 -2.06
N ASP A 52 10.35 -14.03 -2.61
CA ASP A 52 10.07 -14.50 -3.98
C ASP A 52 8.60 -14.95 -4.12
N ALA A 53 8.05 -15.61 -3.09
CA ALA A 53 6.64 -16.02 -3.09
C ALA A 53 5.69 -14.82 -3.03
N VAL A 54 6.04 -13.77 -2.27
CA VAL A 54 5.27 -12.52 -2.26
C VAL A 54 5.34 -11.80 -3.60
N GLU A 55 6.52 -11.70 -4.19
CA GLU A 55 6.71 -11.06 -5.50
C GLU A 55 5.98 -11.81 -6.63
N ALA A 56 5.90 -13.14 -6.54
CA ALA A 56 5.18 -13.97 -7.51
C ALA A 56 3.64 -13.78 -7.50
N LEU A 57 3.09 -13.11 -6.50
CA LEU A 57 1.66 -12.76 -6.46
C LEU A 57 1.30 -11.56 -7.37
N ALA A 58 2.29 -10.80 -7.82
CA ALA A 58 2.06 -9.62 -8.65
C ALA A 58 2.42 -9.88 -10.12
N ASP A 59 1.72 -9.24 -11.05
CA ASP A 59 2.01 -9.36 -12.49
C ASP A 59 3.32 -8.67 -12.86
N VAL A 60 3.63 -7.54 -12.23
CA VAL A 60 4.85 -6.76 -12.47
C VAL A 60 5.47 -6.33 -11.15
N VAL A 61 6.73 -6.68 -10.96
CA VAL A 61 7.51 -6.25 -9.77
C VAL A 61 8.51 -5.18 -10.18
N HIS A 62 8.50 -4.06 -9.45
CA HIS A 62 9.40 -2.94 -9.69
C HIS A 62 10.48 -2.85 -8.61
N ASN A 63 11.72 -2.60 -9.04
CA ASN A 63 12.78 -2.25 -8.10
C ASN A 63 12.57 -0.84 -7.54
N ASN A 64 12.48 -0.70 -6.23
CA ASN A 64 12.24 0.59 -5.56
C ASN A 64 13.33 1.65 -5.81
N LYS A 65 14.51 1.25 -6.30
CA LYS A 65 15.58 2.18 -6.70
C LYS A 65 15.45 2.67 -8.15
N ASN A 66 14.56 2.05 -8.95
CA ASN A 66 14.40 2.39 -10.36
C ASN A 66 13.36 3.49 -10.56
N ILE A 67 13.76 4.73 -10.42
CA ILE A 67 12.90 5.91 -10.65
C ILE A 67 12.51 6.14 -12.12
N ALA A 68 13.05 5.34 -13.06
CA ALA A 68 12.70 5.37 -14.48
C ALA A 68 11.62 4.32 -14.86
N ALA A 69 11.09 3.56 -13.89
CA ALA A 69 10.04 2.59 -14.13
C ALA A 69 8.75 3.24 -14.63
N SER A 70 7.90 2.47 -15.32
CA SER A 70 6.65 2.97 -15.93
C SER A 70 5.74 3.69 -14.93
N ILE A 71 5.62 3.20 -13.71
CA ILE A 71 4.78 3.79 -12.65
C ILE A 71 5.31 5.14 -12.13
N ALA A 72 6.53 5.55 -12.50
CA ALA A 72 7.09 6.87 -12.20
C ALA A 72 6.60 7.97 -13.17
N SER A 73 5.83 7.61 -14.18
CA SER A 73 5.32 8.52 -15.21
C SER A 73 3.80 8.67 -15.16
N GLY A 74 3.30 9.91 -15.23
CA GLY A 74 1.87 10.20 -15.30
C GLY A 74 1.19 9.70 -16.59
N SER A 75 1.95 9.51 -17.66
CA SER A 75 1.43 8.94 -18.93
C SER A 75 1.09 7.45 -18.82
N PHE A 76 1.67 6.74 -17.86
CA PHE A 76 1.30 5.37 -17.55
C PHE A 76 0.02 5.34 -16.72
N LYS A 77 -1.09 5.02 -17.38
CA LYS A 77 -2.42 5.07 -16.76
C LYS A 77 -2.65 3.92 -15.80
N THR A 78 -3.02 4.25 -14.57
CA THR A 78 -3.44 3.30 -13.52
C THR A 78 -4.73 3.78 -12.87
N ALA A 79 -5.47 2.88 -12.23
CA ALA A 79 -6.64 3.24 -11.40
C ALA A 79 -6.22 3.99 -10.13
N GLY A 80 -5.02 3.74 -9.66
CA GLY A 80 -4.46 4.37 -8.47
C GLY A 80 -3.42 3.49 -7.77
N MET A 81 -3.24 3.74 -6.48
CA MET A 81 -2.23 3.06 -5.68
C MET A 81 -2.72 2.84 -4.24
N LEU A 82 -2.39 1.66 -3.69
CA LEU A 82 -2.45 1.39 -2.25
C LEU A 82 -1.02 1.31 -1.70
N ILE A 83 -0.76 1.94 -0.55
CA ILE A 83 0.47 1.72 0.22
C ILE A 83 0.08 0.99 1.50
N VAL A 84 0.38 -0.30 1.57
CA VAL A 84 -0.08 -1.22 2.62
C VAL A 84 0.99 -2.24 3.02
N PRO A 85 1.55 -2.11 4.21
CA PRO A 85 1.39 -1.01 5.15
C PRO A 85 2.14 0.26 4.72
N CYS A 86 1.78 1.41 5.31
CA CYS A 86 2.43 2.69 5.08
C CYS A 86 3.17 3.15 6.34
N SER A 87 4.50 3.25 6.28
CA SER A 87 5.31 3.78 7.38
C SER A 87 5.21 5.31 7.47
N MET A 88 5.50 5.87 8.65
CA MET A 88 5.55 7.32 8.84
C MET A 88 6.62 7.97 7.95
N LYS A 89 7.75 7.30 7.69
CA LYS A 89 8.76 7.75 6.73
C LYS A 89 8.16 7.91 5.34
N THR A 90 7.44 6.89 4.85
CA THR A 90 6.79 6.91 3.54
C THR A 90 5.69 7.96 3.48
N LEU A 91 4.84 8.05 4.51
CA LEU A 91 3.82 9.08 4.63
C LEU A 91 4.43 10.49 4.55
N SER A 92 5.52 10.73 5.28
CA SER A 92 6.25 12.01 5.23
C SER A 92 6.79 12.32 3.84
N GLY A 93 7.35 11.31 3.16
CA GLY A 93 7.83 11.44 1.77
C GLY A 93 6.70 11.84 0.81
N VAL A 94 5.55 11.18 0.92
CA VAL A 94 4.37 11.48 0.10
C VAL A 94 3.87 12.91 0.35
N VAL A 95 3.70 13.28 1.62
CA VAL A 95 3.16 14.59 2.01
C VAL A 95 4.06 15.76 1.59
N ASN A 96 5.38 15.54 1.62
CA ASN A 96 6.37 16.56 1.27
C ASN A 96 6.87 16.46 -0.18
N SER A 97 6.29 15.59 -1.00
CA SER A 97 6.75 15.31 -2.38
C SER A 97 8.25 14.98 -2.43
N TYR A 98 8.75 14.32 -1.38
CA TYR A 98 10.13 13.86 -1.31
C TYR A 98 10.25 12.47 -1.94
N THR A 99 10.61 12.46 -3.21
CA THR A 99 10.54 11.29 -4.09
C THR A 99 11.91 10.69 -4.37
N ASP A 100 12.64 10.32 -3.32
CA ASP A 100 13.98 9.73 -3.42
C ASP A 100 13.98 8.24 -3.83
N ASN A 101 12.81 7.64 -3.96
CA ASN A 101 12.61 6.25 -4.37
C ASN A 101 11.34 6.09 -5.22
N LEU A 102 11.20 4.93 -5.88
CA LEU A 102 10.08 4.68 -6.76
C LEU A 102 8.73 4.65 -6.04
N LEU A 103 8.67 4.10 -4.83
CA LEU A 103 7.42 3.98 -4.06
C LEU A 103 6.82 5.36 -3.79
N THR A 104 7.60 6.31 -3.27
CA THR A 104 7.14 7.69 -3.03
C THR A 104 6.92 8.45 -4.34
N ARG A 105 7.74 8.20 -5.38
CA ARG A 105 7.53 8.79 -6.70
C ARG A 105 6.21 8.35 -7.33
N ALA A 106 5.87 7.06 -7.28
CA ALA A 106 4.61 6.56 -7.82
C ALA A 106 3.40 7.17 -7.09
N ALA A 107 3.47 7.31 -5.76
CA ALA A 107 2.42 7.97 -4.98
C ALA A 107 2.25 9.44 -5.37
N ASP A 108 3.35 10.17 -5.55
CA ASP A 108 3.33 11.57 -6.00
C ASP A 108 2.71 11.70 -7.41
N VAL A 109 3.03 10.77 -8.31
CA VAL A 109 2.41 10.70 -9.64
C VAL A 109 0.91 10.45 -9.55
N VAL A 110 0.48 9.51 -8.71
CA VAL A 110 -0.94 9.19 -8.52
C VAL A 110 -1.70 10.42 -8.02
N LEU A 111 -1.15 11.15 -7.06
CA LEU A 111 -1.75 12.38 -6.52
C LEU A 111 -1.82 13.49 -7.58
N LYS A 112 -0.73 13.78 -8.29
CA LYS A 112 -0.72 14.87 -9.29
C LYS A 112 -1.65 14.59 -10.49
N GLU A 113 -1.86 13.31 -10.82
CA GLU A 113 -2.79 12.89 -11.88
C GLU A 113 -4.25 12.74 -11.36
N ARG A 114 -4.51 13.13 -10.11
CA ARG A 114 -5.84 13.04 -9.48
C ARG A 114 -6.43 11.63 -9.48
N ARG A 115 -5.56 10.62 -9.39
CA ARG A 115 -5.94 9.22 -9.21
C ARG A 115 -6.04 8.88 -7.73
N ARG A 116 -6.76 7.82 -7.41
CA ARG A 116 -6.97 7.40 -6.01
C ARG A 116 -5.67 6.89 -5.39
N LEU A 117 -5.27 7.50 -4.28
CA LEU A 117 -4.18 7.03 -3.42
C LEU A 117 -4.77 6.63 -2.07
N VAL A 118 -4.58 5.36 -1.69
CA VAL A 118 -4.98 4.86 -0.37
C VAL A 118 -3.73 4.58 0.45
N LEU A 119 -3.65 5.18 1.63
CA LEU A 119 -2.55 4.99 2.57
C LEU A 119 -3.07 4.20 3.78
N VAL A 120 -2.36 3.13 4.13
CA VAL A 120 -2.68 2.26 5.27
C VAL A 120 -1.60 2.47 6.35
N PRO A 121 -1.62 3.62 7.05
CA PRO A 121 -0.61 3.93 8.05
C PRO A 121 -0.74 3.03 9.26
N ARG A 122 0.40 2.49 9.71
CA ARG A 122 0.46 1.72 10.95
C ARG A 122 1.55 2.30 11.84
N GLU A 123 1.13 2.95 12.92
CA GLU A 123 1.97 3.53 13.95
C GLU A 123 1.18 3.68 15.25
N SER A 124 1.83 3.45 16.39
CA SER A 124 1.22 3.62 17.72
C SER A 124 2.33 3.78 18.79
N PRO A 125 2.21 4.76 19.74
CA PRO A 125 1.28 5.88 19.74
C PRO A 125 1.62 6.93 18.68
N LEU A 126 0.72 7.86 18.43
CA LEU A 126 0.94 8.98 17.52
C LEU A 126 1.31 10.25 18.30
N HIS A 127 2.35 10.96 17.87
CA HIS A 127 2.63 12.30 18.33
C HIS A 127 2.05 13.35 17.35
N THR A 128 2.05 14.62 17.74
CA THR A 128 1.47 15.73 16.95
C THR A 128 1.96 15.76 15.50
N GLY A 129 3.26 15.52 15.27
CA GLY A 129 3.81 15.51 13.92
C GLY A 129 3.22 14.39 13.04
N HIS A 130 2.96 13.20 13.60
CA HIS A 130 2.26 12.12 12.88
C HIS A 130 0.82 12.54 12.52
N CYS A 131 0.10 13.14 13.46
CA CYS A 131 -1.26 13.63 13.23
C CYS A 131 -1.29 14.71 12.14
N GLU A 132 -0.31 15.63 12.14
CA GLU A 132 -0.16 16.64 11.10
C GLU A 132 0.09 16.02 9.72
N LEU A 133 0.98 15.02 9.61
CA LEU A 133 1.23 14.32 8.36
C LEU A 133 -0.03 13.62 7.83
N LEU A 134 -0.79 12.95 8.68
CA LEU A 134 -2.06 12.30 8.31
C LEU A 134 -3.08 13.33 7.81
N TRP A 135 -3.21 14.44 8.51
CA TRP A 135 -4.10 15.54 8.12
C TRP A 135 -3.69 16.13 6.77
N ARG A 136 -2.42 16.46 6.57
CA ARG A 136 -1.90 17.00 5.31
C ARG A 136 -2.08 16.00 4.14
N ALA A 137 -1.84 14.71 4.35
CA ALA A 137 -2.07 13.69 3.34
C ALA A 137 -3.54 13.66 2.89
N SER A 138 -4.47 13.77 3.85
CA SER A 138 -5.91 13.86 3.56
C SER A 138 -6.25 15.12 2.75
N GLN A 139 -5.66 16.27 3.08
CA GLN A 139 -5.85 17.53 2.34
C GLN A 139 -5.31 17.44 0.89
N LEU A 140 -4.26 16.66 0.66
CA LEU A 140 -3.72 16.40 -0.68
C LEU A 140 -4.60 15.46 -1.52
N GLY A 141 -5.62 14.84 -0.91
CA GLY A 141 -6.57 13.95 -1.57
C GLY A 141 -6.30 12.46 -1.39
N ALA A 142 -5.34 12.08 -0.52
CA ALA A 142 -5.15 10.67 -0.17
C ALA A 142 -6.27 10.19 0.77
N VAL A 143 -6.71 8.94 0.59
CA VAL A 143 -7.59 8.25 1.53
C VAL A 143 -6.72 7.64 2.63
N ILE A 144 -6.96 8.02 3.88
CA ILE A 144 -6.25 7.48 5.04
C ILE A 144 -7.09 6.37 5.64
N CYS A 145 -6.57 5.14 5.56
CA CYS A 145 -7.28 3.93 5.99
C CYS A 145 -6.38 3.09 6.92
N PRO A 146 -6.25 3.47 8.20
CA PRO A 146 -5.47 2.66 9.15
C PRO A 146 -6.08 1.26 9.30
N PRO A 147 -5.28 0.20 9.56
CA PRO A 147 -5.77 -1.16 9.74
C PRO A 147 -6.39 -1.32 11.14
N ALA A 148 -7.51 -0.62 11.37
CA ALA A 148 -8.25 -0.66 12.62
C ALA A 148 -9.16 -1.89 12.65
N PRO A 149 -9.04 -2.79 13.67
CA PRO A 149 -9.87 -3.98 13.77
C PRO A 149 -11.36 -3.64 13.92
N ALA A 150 -12.22 -4.32 13.17
CA ALA A 150 -13.67 -4.17 13.25
C ALA A 150 -14.28 -5.31 14.07
N PHE A 151 -14.47 -5.11 15.37
CA PHE A 151 -14.99 -6.16 16.27
C PHE A 151 -16.50 -6.42 16.13
N TYR A 152 -17.25 -5.53 15.49
CA TYR A 152 -18.68 -5.75 15.23
C TYR A 152 -18.94 -6.94 14.28
N THR A 153 -17.93 -7.37 13.51
CA THR A 153 -17.98 -8.57 12.66
C THR A 153 -17.82 -9.87 13.45
N ALA A 154 -17.55 -9.79 14.76
CA ALA A 154 -17.27 -10.92 15.65
C ALA A 154 -16.14 -11.86 15.14
N PRO A 155 -14.94 -11.32 14.81
CA PRO A 155 -13.83 -12.11 14.25
C PRO A 155 -13.44 -13.23 15.21
N LYS A 156 -13.06 -14.40 14.66
CA LYS A 156 -12.66 -15.59 15.42
C LYS A 156 -11.14 -15.80 15.37
N SER A 157 -10.47 -15.19 14.43
CA SER A 157 -9.04 -15.31 14.20
C SER A 157 -8.42 -13.97 13.83
N VAL A 158 -7.09 -13.91 13.77
CA VAL A 158 -6.35 -12.77 13.23
C VAL A 158 -6.58 -12.66 11.72
N GLU A 159 -6.70 -13.78 11.05
CA GLU A 159 -6.99 -13.85 9.61
C GLU A 159 -8.31 -13.16 9.26
N ASP A 160 -9.36 -13.36 10.07
CA ASP A 160 -10.65 -12.68 9.88
C ASP A 160 -10.50 -11.16 9.93
N ILE A 161 -9.64 -10.64 10.82
CA ILE A 161 -9.34 -9.21 10.93
C ILE A 161 -8.59 -8.71 9.70
N VAL A 162 -7.62 -9.49 9.23
CA VAL A 162 -6.84 -9.18 8.03
C VAL A 162 -7.75 -9.16 6.81
N ASP A 163 -8.56 -10.19 6.62
CA ASP A 163 -9.46 -10.33 5.48
C ASP A 163 -10.48 -9.20 5.43
N HIS A 164 -11.11 -8.87 6.56
CA HIS A 164 -12.05 -7.75 6.62
C HIS A 164 -11.37 -6.41 6.25
N THR A 165 -10.16 -6.17 6.76
CA THR A 165 -9.40 -4.96 6.45
C THR A 165 -9.07 -4.88 4.97
N VAL A 166 -8.60 -5.98 4.39
CA VAL A 166 -8.20 -6.04 2.97
C VAL A 166 -9.40 -5.91 2.04
N ALA A 167 -10.51 -6.58 2.34
CA ALA A 167 -11.76 -6.42 1.59
C ALA A 167 -12.18 -4.94 1.57
N ARG A 168 -12.12 -4.26 2.71
CA ARG A 168 -12.45 -2.83 2.79
C ARG A 168 -11.49 -1.95 1.95
N LEU A 169 -10.22 -2.32 1.84
CA LEU A 169 -9.27 -1.60 0.97
C LEU A 169 -9.60 -1.80 -0.51
N LEU A 170 -10.02 -3.01 -0.90
CA LEU A 170 -10.41 -3.35 -2.27
C LEU A 170 -11.73 -2.67 -2.69
N ASP A 171 -12.71 -2.54 -1.78
CA ASP A 171 -13.93 -1.76 -1.98
C ASP A 171 -13.64 -0.32 -2.43
N LEU A 172 -12.56 0.27 -1.92
CA LEU A 172 -12.14 1.62 -2.33
C LEU A 172 -11.73 1.71 -3.81
N PHE A 173 -11.55 0.59 -4.48
CA PHE A 173 -11.22 0.50 -5.91
C PHE A 173 -12.32 -0.22 -6.71
N ASP A 174 -13.49 -0.39 -6.11
CA ASP A 174 -14.63 -1.08 -6.72
C ASP A 174 -14.28 -2.53 -7.14
N VAL A 175 -13.42 -3.20 -6.34
CA VAL A 175 -13.03 -4.61 -6.52
C VAL A 175 -13.78 -5.45 -5.49
N GLU A 176 -14.68 -6.30 -5.99
CA GLU A 176 -15.44 -7.26 -5.16
C GLU A 176 -14.61 -8.53 -4.91
N VAL A 177 -14.55 -8.99 -3.65
CA VAL A 177 -13.83 -10.19 -3.21
C VAL A 177 -14.65 -11.00 -2.21
#